data_870a6db0eab51bc0ad77d5b39bcdae62
#
_entry.id   870a6db0eab51bc0ad77d5b39bcdae62
#
_cell.length_a   1.000
_cell.length_b   1.000
_cell.length_c   1.000
_cell.angle_alpha   90.00
_cell.angle_beta   90.00
_cell.angle_gamma   90.00
#
_symmetry.space_group_name_H-M   'P 1'
#
loop_
_entity.id
_entity.type
_entity.pdbx_description
1 polymer ?
#
loop_
_entity_poly.entity_id
_entity_poly.type
_entity_poly.pdbx_seq_one_letter_code
_entity_poly.pdbx_strand_id
1 'polypeptide(L)'
;TQRLVGLLVWGLALAAAYPYLPGSNSEAFKGLSVLFGLMLTLGSTNLVTQLMSGLVLVYSRALRRGDFVAVNGIEGVVSEVGALAVKIKTMRNEEVIVPNGVITSNPIHNYSKLGAEQGALVSTRVTIGYDTAWRQVHALLGAAARSTPGVRHEPAPVVYQRALSDFYV
;
A
#
# COMPACT_ATOMS: atom_id res chain seq x y z
N THR A 1 14.85 6.65 18.25
CA THR A 1 15.71 7.74 17.74
C THR A 1 17.07 7.78 18.41
N GLN A 2 17.18 7.77 19.76
CA GLN A 2 18.46 7.85 20.46
C GLN A 2 19.43 6.70 20.11
N ARG A 3 18.92 5.46 19.96
CA ARG A 3 19.76 4.31 19.59
C ARG A 3 20.32 4.41 18.16
N LEU A 4 19.54 4.94 17.22
CA LEU A 4 20.01 5.15 15.84
C LEU A 4 21.08 6.24 15.75
N VAL A 5 20.90 7.33 16.48
CA VAL A 5 21.92 8.40 16.58
C VAL A 5 23.19 7.84 17.23
N GLY A 6 23.03 7.03 18.29
CA GLY A 6 24.17 6.35 18.91
C GLY A 6 24.94 5.45 17.95
N LEU A 7 24.26 4.63 17.16
CA LEU A 7 24.90 3.79 16.14
C LEU A 7 25.66 4.60 15.08
N LEU A 8 25.09 5.72 14.62
CA LEU A 8 25.74 6.62 13.69
C LEU A 8 27.02 7.24 14.29
N VAL A 9 26.93 7.73 15.53
CA VAL A 9 28.08 8.32 16.23
C VAL A 9 29.18 7.28 16.44
N TRP A 10 28.85 6.07 16.88
CA TRP A 10 29.81 4.99 17.03
C TRP A 10 30.43 4.56 15.70
N GLY A 11 29.63 4.49 14.61
CA GLY A 11 30.15 4.21 13.27
C GLY A 11 31.13 5.27 12.79
N LEU A 12 30.82 6.55 12.99
CA LEU A 12 31.73 7.66 12.66
C LEU A 12 32.99 7.65 13.53
N ALA A 13 32.87 7.34 14.82
CA ALA A 13 34.00 7.22 15.73
C ALA A 13 34.95 6.09 15.31
N LEU A 14 34.40 4.93 14.94
CA LEU A 14 35.18 3.80 14.41
C LEU A 14 35.87 4.16 13.09
N ALA A 15 35.18 4.85 12.18
CA ALA A 15 35.79 5.31 10.94
C ALA A 15 36.93 6.30 11.19
N ALA A 16 36.78 7.22 12.13
CA ALA A 16 37.82 8.16 12.53
C ALA A 16 39.00 7.48 13.25
N ALA A 17 38.74 6.43 14.01
CA ALA A 17 39.76 5.65 14.71
C ALA A 17 40.52 4.69 13.78
N TYR A 18 40.00 4.39 12.61
CA TYR A 18 40.56 3.42 11.66
C TYR A 18 42.04 3.63 11.35
N PRO A 19 42.55 4.87 11.03
CA PRO A 19 43.95 5.08 10.74
C PRO A 19 44.91 4.82 11.89
N TYR A 20 44.38 4.83 13.14
CA TYR A 20 45.17 4.64 14.37
C TYR A 20 45.21 3.18 14.84
N LEU A 21 44.51 2.29 14.17
CA LEU A 21 44.52 0.87 14.53
C LEU A 21 45.82 0.20 14.03
N PRO A 22 46.52 -0.53 14.91
CA PRO A 22 47.73 -1.26 14.51
C PRO A 22 47.33 -2.34 13.48
N GLY A 23 48.01 -2.32 12.31
CA GLY A 23 47.73 -3.27 11.23
C GLY A 23 46.67 -2.83 10.22
N SER A 24 46.04 -1.65 10.38
CA SER A 24 45.03 -1.12 9.43
C SER A 24 45.55 -0.98 7.99
N ASN A 25 46.86 -0.78 7.83
CA ASN A 25 47.53 -0.67 6.51
C ASN A 25 47.90 -2.01 5.89
N SER A 26 47.72 -3.14 6.58
CA SER A 26 48.00 -4.45 6.01
C SER A 26 47.00 -4.81 4.91
N GLU A 27 47.47 -5.46 3.84
CA GLU A 27 46.59 -5.91 2.74
C GLU A 27 45.50 -6.89 3.21
N ALA A 28 45.80 -7.72 4.20
CA ALA A 28 44.80 -8.61 4.81
C ALA A 28 43.68 -7.85 5.52
N PHE A 29 44.02 -6.79 6.27
CA PHE A 29 43.03 -5.96 6.95
C PHE A 29 42.15 -5.19 5.96
N LYS A 30 42.75 -4.64 4.91
CA LYS A 30 42.02 -3.98 3.82
C LYS A 30 41.05 -4.95 3.12
N GLY A 31 41.54 -6.14 2.76
CA GLY A 31 40.72 -7.19 2.14
C GLY A 31 39.52 -7.61 2.99
N LEU A 32 39.74 -7.83 4.30
CA LEU A 32 38.68 -8.13 5.26
C LEU A 32 37.68 -6.98 5.36
N SER A 33 38.15 -5.75 5.46
CA SER A 33 37.27 -4.56 5.56
C SER A 33 36.37 -4.40 4.33
N VAL A 34 36.91 -4.64 3.12
CA VAL A 34 36.12 -4.64 1.88
C VAL A 34 35.09 -5.77 1.89
N LEU A 35 35.49 -6.99 2.30
CA LEU A 35 34.58 -8.11 2.40
C LEU A 35 33.43 -7.85 3.37
N PHE A 36 33.72 -7.36 4.58
CA PHE A 36 32.69 -6.97 5.55
C PHE A 36 31.79 -5.85 5.04
N GLY A 37 32.37 -4.84 4.36
CA GLY A 37 31.60 -3.78 3.75
C GLY A 37 30.62 -4.28 2.69
N LEU A 38 31.07 -5.19 1.82
CA LEU A 38 30.21 -5.82 0.81
C LEU A 38 29.09 -6.67 1.46
N MET A 39 29.44 -7.49 2.47
CA MET A 39 28.44 -8.28 3.20
C MET A 39 27.38 -7.40 3.83
N LEU A 40 27.78 -6.30 4.48
CA LEU A 40 26.87 -5.36 5.12
C LEU A 40 25.99 -4.65 4.08
N THR A 41 26.57 -4.23 2.97
CA THR A 41 25.86 -3.56 1.90
C THR A 41 24.79 -4.48 1.28
N LEU A 42 25.17 -5.69 0.92
CA LEU A 42 24.24 -6.69 0.36
C LEU A 42 23.15 -7.07 1.37
N GLY A 43 23.51 -7.25 2.65
CA GLY A 43 22.55 -7.57 3.69
C GLY A 43 21.57 -6.44 4.02
N SER A 44 21.96 -5.18 3.78
CA SER A 44 21.14 -4.00 4.09
C SER A 44 20.21 -3.56 2.96
N THR A 45 20.31 -4.15 1.78
CA THR A 45 19.58 -3.70 0.57
C THR A 45 18.07 -3.59 0.80
N ASN A 46 17.47 -4.58 1.43
CA ASN A 46 16.04 -4.57 1.73
C ASN A 46 15.64 -3.43 2.66
N LEU A 47 16.45 -3.14 3.69
CA LEU A 47 16.18 -2.05 4.62
C LEU A 47 16.24 -0.70 3.93
N VAL A 48 17.27 -0.48 3.11
CA VAL A 48 17.43 0.74 2.31
C VAL A 48 16.26 0.90 1.35
N THR A 49 15.84 -0.17 0.67
CA THR A 49 14.68 -0.15 -0.23
C THR A 49 13.41 0.27 0.52
N GLN A 50 13.14 -0.30 1.70
CA GLN A 50 11.96 0.07 2.49
C GLN A 50 11.99 1.53 2.91
N LEU A 51 13.14 2.05 3.34
CA LEU A 51 13.31 3.45 3.72
C LEU A 51 13.11 4.39 2.53
N MET A 52 13.72 4.08 1.38
CA MET A 52 13.55 4.89 0.16
C MET A 52 12.10 4.87 -0.33
N SER A 53 11.46 3.70 -0.33
CA SER A 53 10.05 3.57 -0.67
C SER A 53 9.15 4.35 0.29
N GLY A 54 9.44 4.32 1.60
CA GLY A 54 8.74 5.12 2.60
C GLY A 54 8.86 6.62 2.35
N LEU A 55 10.07 7.08 2.01
CA LEU A 55 10.31 8.48 1.65
C LEU A 55 9.49 8.88 0.42
N VAL A 56 9.49 8.04 -0.62
CA VAL A 56 8.69 8.27 -1.84
C VAL A 56 7.20 8.38 -1.51
N LEU A 57 6.66 7.47 -0.70
CA LEU A 57 5.24 7.48 -0.30
C LEU A 57 4.86 8.77 0.45
N VAL A 58 5.70 9.19 1.39
CA VAL A 58 5.46 10.42 2.17
C VAL A 58 5.58 11.65 1.28
N TYR A 59 6.61 11.74 0.45
CA TYR A 59 6.87 12.90 -0.41
C TYR A 59 5.84 13.04 -1.53
N SER A 60 5.45 11.94 -2.18
CA SER A 60 4.45 11.93 -3.24
C SER A 60 3.01 12.15 -2.71
N ARG A 61 2.82 12.01 -1.42
CA ARG A 61 1.49 12.03 -0.78
C ARG A 61 0.51 11.05 -1.44
N ALA A 62 1.05 9.91 -1.89
CA ALA A 62 0.24 8.88 -2.53
C ALA A 62 -0.81 8.28 -1.59
N LEU A 63 -0.44 8.15 -0.31
CA LEU A 63 -1.28 7.64 0.77
C LEU A 63 -1.29 8.61 1.93
N ARG A 64 -2.45 8.73 2.57
CA ARG A 64 -2.63 9.48 3.82
C ARG A 64 -3.37 8.62 4.84
N ARG A 65 -3.13 8.89 6.10
CA ARG A 65 -3.93 8.29 7.17
C ARG A 65 -5.41 8.62 6.96
N GLY A 66 -6.27 7.61 7.01
CA GLY A 66 -7.70 7.73 6.76
C GLY A 66 -8.13 7.43 5.32
N ASP A 67 -7.20 7.31 4.36
CA ASP A 67 -7.53 6.92 3.00
C ASP A 67 -8.02 5.47 2.94
N PHE A 68 -9.10 5.22 2.21
CA PHE A 68 -9.52 3.88 1.84
C PHE A 68 -8.82 3.47 0.54
N VAL A 69 -8.06 2.39 0.61
CA VAL A 69 -7.16 1.96 -0.47
C VAL A 69 -7.25 0.47 -0.72
N ALA A 70 -6.91 0.08 -1.96
CA ALA A 70 -6.64 -1.31 -2.31
C ALA A 70 -5.23 -1.43 -2.89
N VAL A 71 -4.42 -2.31 -2.31
CA VAL A 71 -3.04 -2.59 -2.72
C VAL A 71 -2.79 -4.08 -2.62
N ASN A 72 -2.35 -4.69 -3.72
CA ASN A 72 -1.99 -6.12 -3.77
C ASN A 72 -3.08 -7.04 -3.19
N GLY A 73 -4.37 -6.75 -3.47
CA GLY A 73 -5.50 -7.54 -2.99
C GLY A 73 -5.91 -7.26 -1.52
N ILE A 74 -5.23 -6.34 -0.84
CA ILE A 74 -5.58 -5.90 0.51
C ILE A 74 -6.38 -4.61 0.39
N GLU A 75 -7.60 -4.62 0.92
CA GLU A 75 -8.49 -3.46 0.94
C GLU A 75 -8.74 -3.00 2.37
N GLY A 76 -8.67 -1.70 2.59
CA GLY A 76 -8.94 -1.14 3.91
C GLY A 76 -8.53 0.32 4.07
N VAL A 77 -8.65 0.81 5.30
CA VAL A 77 -8.31 2.18 5.67
C VAL A 77 -6.87 2.25 6.17
N VAL A 78 -6.10 3.18 5.63
CA VAL A 78 -4.73 3.46 6.09
C VAL A 78 -4.78 4.00 7.52
N SER A 79 -4.28 3.23 8.48
CA SER A 79 -4.19 3.64 9.89
C SER A 79 -2.92 4.43 10.18
N GLU A 80 -1.81 4.06 9.54
CA GLU A 80 -0.51 4.71 9.75
C GLU A 80 0.37 4.55 8.50
N VAL A 81 1.11 5.61 8.16
CA VAL A 81 2.17 5.57 7.13
C VAL A 81 3.51 5.70 7.86
N GLY A 82 4.20 4.59 8.03
CA GLY A 82 5.48 4.50 8.71
C GLY A 82 6.67 4.60 7.76
N ALA A 83 7.88 4.70 8.33
CA ALA A 83 9.12 4.79 7.56
C ALA A 83 9.45 3.50 6.77
N LEU A 84 9.06 2.33 7.29
CA LEU A 84 9.37 1.02 6.69
C LEU A 84 8.15 0.30 6.16
N ALA A 85 6.97 0.59 6.70
CA ALA A 85 5.73 -0.09 6.37
C ALA A 85 4.53 0.84 6.56
N VAL A 86 3.45 0.55 5.84
CA VAL A 86 2.12 1.15 6.03
C VAL A 86 1.23 0.14 6.73
N LYS A 87 0.43 0.61 7.68
CA LYS A 87 -0.59 -0.19 8.36
C LYS A 87 -1.95 0.09 7.74
N ILE A 88 -2.65 -0.96 7.35
CA ILE A 88 -3.98 -0.91 6.75
C ILE A 88 -4.93 -1.69 7.64
N LYS A 89 -6.01 -1.05 8.07
CA LYS A 89 -7.09 -1.70 8.80
C LYS A 89 -8.13 -2.18 7.80
N THR A 90 -8.31 -3.50 7.70
CA THR A 90 -9.26 -4.12 6.78
C THR A 90 -10.70 -4.03 7.31
N MET A 91 -11.67 -4.30 6.44
CA MET A 91 -13.10 -4.37 6.80
C MET A 91 -13.39 -5.53 7.78
N ARG A 92 -12.50 -6.51 7.91
CA ARG A 92 -12.59 -7.60 8.89
C ARG A 92 -12.05 -7.22 10.27
N ASN A 93 -11.69 -5.93 10.46
CA ASN A 93 -11.10 -5.40 11.68
C ASN A 93 -9.70 -5.98 11.99
N GLU A 94 -8.97 -6.38 10.95
CA GLU A 94 -7.58 -6.84 11.01
C GLU A 94 -6.64 -5.69 10.68
N GLU A 95 -5.49 -5.61 11.35
CA GLU A 95 -4.40 -4.71 10.96
C GLU A 95 -3.40 -5.47 10.10
N VAL A 96 -3.26 -5.06 8.86
CA VAL A 96 -2.28 -5.62 7.92
C VAL A 96 -1.12 -4.64 7.77
N ILE A 97 0.09 -5.13 8.02
CA ILE A 97 1.33 -4.36 7.89
C ILE A 97 1.95 -4.68 6.54
N VAL A 98 1.97 -3.69 5.66
CA VAL A 98 2.50 -3.84 4.29
C VAL A 98 3.82 -3.08 4.19
N PRO A 99 4.94 -3.76 3.88
CA PRO A 99 6.24 -3.12 3.66
C PRO A 99 6.16 -2.06 2.55
N ASN A 100 6.82 -0.92 2.72
CA ASN A 100 6.76 0.20 1.78
C ASN A 100 7.21 -0.19 0.36
N GLY A 101 8.20 -1.07 0.23
CA GLY A 101 8.65 -1.60 -1.05
C GLY A 101 7.56 -2.36 -1.81
N VAL A 102 6.70 -3.11 -1.11
CA VAL A 102 5.57 -3.82 -1.72
C VAL A 102 4.54 -2.82 -2.25
N ILE A 103 4.28 -1.76 -1.48
CA ILE A 103 3.33 -0.72 -1.88
C ILE A 103 3.82 0.03 -3.12
N THR A 104 5.09 0.44 -3.14
CA THR A 104 5.65 1.22 -4.26
C THR A 104 5.86 0.40 -5.53
N SER A 105 5.98 -0.92 -5.43
CA SER A 105 6.12 -1.83 -6.57
C SER A 105 4.79 -2.32 -7.16
N ASN A 106 3.65 -2.01 -6.53
CA ASN A 106 2.33 -2.42 -7.00
C ASN A 106 1.43 -1.20 -7.28
N PRO A 107 0.44 -1.32 -8.17
CA PRO A 107 -0.58 -0.31 -8.34
C PRO A 107 -1.35 -0.06 -7.04
N ILE A 108 -1.57 1.22 -6.72
CA ILE A 108 -2.34 1.65 -5.56
C ILE A 108 -3.67 2.23 -6.06
N HIS A 109 -4.78 1.63 -5.67
CA HIS A 109 -6.10 2.21 -5.88
C HIS A 109 -6.49 3.01 -4.63
N ASN A 110 -6.46 4.33 -4.73
CA ASN A 110 -6.88 5.22 -3.65
C ASN A 110 -8.28 5.77 -3.95
N TYR A 111 -9.28 5.22 -3.27
CA TYR A 111 -10.69 5.60 -3.47
C TYR A 111 -11.05 6.91 -2.76
N SER A 112 -10.31 7.29 -1.72
CA SER A 112 -10.60 8.51 -0.95
C SER A 112 -10.14 9.78 -1.64
N LYS A 113 -9.02 9.73 -2.37
CA LYS A 113 -8.39 10.92 -2.94
C LYS A 113 -9.27 11.65 -3.96
N LEU A 114 -9.93 10.92 -4.84
CA LEU A 114 -10.88 11.45 -5.82
C LEU A 114 -12.32 11.26 -5.34
N GLY A 115 -12.57 10.27 -4.51
CA GLY A 115 -13.89 9.93 -4.01
C GLY A 115 -14.54 11.03 -3.18
N ALA A 116 -13.77 11.85 -2.47
CA ALA A 116 -14.30 12.99 -1.70
C ALA A 116 -14.95 14.03 -2.61
N GLU A 117 -14.38 14.30 -3.78
CA GLU A 117 -14.86 15.31 -4.72
C GLU A 117 -15.81 14.73 -5.77
N GLN A 118 -15.40 13.66 -6.42
CA GLN A 118 -16.08 13.08 -7.58
C GLN A 118 -16.94 11.86 -7.27
N GLY A 119 -16.79 11.27 -6.07
CA GLY A 119 -17.37 9.98 -5.72
C GLY A 119 -16.52 8.82 -6.22
N ALA A 120 -16.69 7.65 -5.62
CA ALA A 120 -16.09 6.40 -6.08
C ALA A 120 -17.16 5.55 -6.76
N LEU A 121 -16.81 4.94 -7.90
CA LEU A 121 -17.71 4.02 -8.58
C LEU A 121 -17.70 2.68 -7.81
N VAL A 122 -18.86 2.31 -7.28
CA VAL A 122 -19.07 1.03 -6.60
C VAL A 122 -19.98 0.18 -7.45
N SER A 123 -19.63 -1.08 -7.64
CA SER A 123 -20.48 -2.04 -8.36
C SER A 123 -20.79 -3.25 -7.50
N THR A 124 -22.03 -3.72 -7.60
CA THR A 124 -22.45 -4.99 -7.01
C THR A 124 -23.06 -5.87 -8.10
N ARG A 125 -22.97 -7.18 -7.91
CA ARG A 125 -23.55 -8.14 -8.85
C ARG A 125 -24.71 -8.86 -8.17
N VAL A 126 -25.79 -8.98 -8.89
CA VAL A 126 -26.94 -9.80 -8.49
C VAL A 126 -27.22 -10.82 -9.59
N THR A 127 -27.69 -11.99 -9.23
CA THR A 127 -28.12 -13.03 -10.14
C THR A 127 -29.64 -13.13 -10.10
N ILE A 128 -30.28 -13.36 -11.25
CA ILE A 128 -31.73 -13.36 -11.38
C ILE A 128 -32.14 -14.56 -12.21
N GLY A 129 -33.22 -15.25 -11.80
CA GLY A 129 -33.81 -16.32 -12.58
C GLY A 129 -34.46 -15.80 -13.87
N TYR A 130 -34.51 -16.65 -14.89
CA TYR A 130 -35.06 -16.33 -16.22
C TYR A 130 -36.56 -16.00 -16.20
N ASP A 131 -37.27 -16.43 -15.15
CA ASP A 131 -38.72 -16.17 -15.00
C ASP A 131 -39.06 -14.72 -14.68
N THR A 132 -38.05 -13.90 -14.37
CA THR A 132 -38.24 -12.49 -13.99
C THR A 132 -38.01 -11.56 -15.17
N ALA A 133 -38.98 -10.70 -15.45
CA ALA A 133 -38.85 -9.72 -16.52
C ALA A 133 -37.67 -8.75 -16.27
N TRP A 134 -36.68 -8.75 -17.13
CA TRP A 134 -35.45 -7.96 -16.99
C TRP A 134 -35.71 -6.45 -16.83
N ARG A 135 -36.75 -5.91 -17.48
CA ARG A 135 -37.14 -4.49 -17.36
C ARG A 135 -37.59 -4.15 -15.93
N GLN A 136 -38.30 -5.07 -15.27
CA GLN A 136 -38.72 -4.89 -13.89
C GLN A 136 -37.52 -4.91 -12.94
N VAL A 137 -36.56 -5.80 -13.21
CA VAL A 137 -35.33 -5.89 -12.42
C VAL A 137 -34.49 -4.61 -12.55
N HIS A 138 -34.31 -4.10 -13.76
CA HIS A 138 -33.62 -2.83 -13.99
C HIS A 138 -34.28 -1.68 -13.24
N ALA A 139 -35.62 -1.61 -13.26
CA ALA A 139 -36.35 -0.58 -12.53
C ALA A 139 -36.16 -0.70 -11.01
N LEU A 140 -36.22 -1.93 -10.47
CA LEU A 140 -36.02 -2.21 -9.04
C LEU A 140 -34.61 -1.88 -8.58
N LEU A 141 -33.59 -2.34 -9.33
CA LEU A 141 -32.18 -2.07 -9.00
C LEU A 141 -31.87 -0.56 -9.07
N GLY A 142 -32.38 0.11 -10.10
CA GLY A 142 -32.24 1.56 -10.22
C GLY A 142 -32.96 2.32 -9.09
N ALA A 143 -34.13 1.87 -8.67
CA ALA A 143 -34.84 2.44 -7.52
C ALA A 143 -34.09 2.19 -6.21
N ALA A 144 -33.63 0.96 -6.00
CA ALA A 144 -32.83 0.60 -4.81
C ALA A 144 -31.54 1.42 -4.72
N ALA A 145 -30.82 1.59 -5.83
CA ALA A 145 -29.62 2.41 -5.86
C ALA A 145 -29.92 3.86 -5.48
N ARG A 146 -30.97 4.46 -6.02
CA ARG A 146 -31.38 5.83 -5.70
C ARG A 146 -31.87 6.00 -4.26
N SER A 147 -32.45 4.98 -3.65
CA SER A 147 -32.90 5.03 -2.26
C SER A 147 -31.79 4.74 -1.25
N THR A 148 -30.60 4.29 -1.71
CA THR A 148 -29.50 3.96 -0.82
C THR A 148 -28.78 5.22 -0.34
N PRO A 149 -28.68 5.46 0.98
CA PRO A 149 -27.95 6.60 1.52
C PRO A 149 -26.48 6.62 1.05
N GLY A 150 -25.98 7.78 0.65
CA GLY A 150 -24.60 7.95 0.19
C GLY A 150 -24.36 7.67 -1.30
N VAL A 151 -25.36 7.15 -2.01
CA VAL A 151 -25.28 7.02 -3.48
C VAL A 151 -25.63 8.35 -4.14
N ARG A 152 -24.79 8.85 -5.03
CA ARG A 152 -25.06 10.06 -5.80
C ARG A 152 -26.12 9.78 -6.86
N HIS A 153 -26.98 10.78 -7.12
CA HIS A 153 -27.99 10.70 -8.17
C HIS A 153 -27.45 11.14 -9.54
N GLU A 154 -26.36 11.91 -9.54
CA GLU A 154 -25.68 12.35 -10.75
C GLU A 154 -24.17 12.01 -10.66
N PRO A 155 -23.62 11.26 -11.67
CA PRO A 155 -24.33 10.59 -12.74
C PRO A 155 -25.28 9.49 -12.22
N ALA A 156 -26.37 9.25 -12.97
CA ALA A 156 -27.40 8.29 -12.55
C ALA A 156 -26.82 6.87 -12.42
N PRO A 157 -27.24 6.08 -11.41
CA PRO A 157 -26.87 4.66 -11.30
C PRO A 157 -27.30 3.89 -12.55
N VAL A 158 -26.42 3.06 -13.07
CA VAL A 158 -26.64 2.29 -14.30
C VAL A 158 -26.64 0.80 -14.00
N VAL A 159 -27.57 0.08 -14.62
CA VAL A 159 -27.68 -1.37 -14.54
C VAL A 159 -27.23 -2.00 -15.85
N TYR A 160 -26.24 -2.91 -15.79
CA TYR A 160 -25.75 -3.64 -16.95
C TYR A 160 -26.00 -5.14 -16.80
N GLN A 161 -26.43 -5.76 -17.88
CA GLN A 161 -26.42 -7.22 -18.01
C GLN A 161 -25.02 -7.66 -18.40
N ARG A 162 -24.41 -8.58 -17.66
CA ARG A 162 -23.00 -8.99 -17.89
C ARG A 162 -22.89 -10.32 -18.60
N ALA A 163 -23.72 -11.27 -18.23
CA ALA A 163 -23.66 -12.62 -18.75
C ALA A 163 -25.00 -13.31 -18.60
N LEU A 164 -25.27 -14.26 -19.48
CA LEU A 164 -26.29 -15.26 -19.36
C LEU A 164 -25.62 -16.55 -18.88
N SER A 165 -26.19 -17.22 -17.90
CA SER A 165 -25.71 -18.50 -17.41
C SER A 165 -26.80 -19.56 -17.56
N ASP A 166 -26.51 -20.81 -17.27
CA ASP A 166 -27.45 -21.92 -17.50
C ASP A 166 -28.75 -21.78 -16.70
N PHE A 167 -28.68 -21.13 -15.53
CA PHE A 167 -29.83 -20.99 -14.61
C PHE A 167 -30.15 -19.56 -14.19
N TYR A 168 -29.33 -18.58 -14.57
CA TYR A 168 -29.52 -17.16 -14.18
C TYR A 168 -28.82 -16.17 -15.15
N VAL A 169 -29.26 -14.94 -15.07
CA VAL A 169 -28.67 -13.79 -15.77
C VAL A 169 -27.86 -12.93 -14.81
#